data_fbbdc0f7742f082f7219df167ee26401
#
_entry.id   fbbdc0f7742f082f7219df167ee26401
#
_cell.length_a   1.000
_cell.length_b   1.000
_cell.length_c   1.000
_cell.angle_alpha   90.00
_cell.angle_beta   90.00
_cell.angle_gamma   90.00
#
_symmetry.space_group_name_H-M   'P 1'
#
loop_
_entity.id
_entity.type
_entity.pdbx_description
1 polymer ?
#
loop_
_entity_poly.entity_id
_entity_poly.type
_entity_poly.pdbx_seq_one_letter_code
_entity_poly.pdbx_strand_id
1 'polypeptide(L)'
;MSSVFLSGDPQADALLAEDRFALLIGMLLDQQVTMESAFAGPAKLAERLGRLDVNEIAEMNPDDFLDAFAASPAVHRFPKSMAARVQKLAAAIVDDYDGQPEAIWTRDDPSGAEVLKRLKKLPGFGDQKAKIFLALLGKQFGLKAEGWREAAGDYGAEGSRRSIADVVDDFTLQEVREFKKQQKAAAKAAKAAKK
;
A
#
# COMPACT_ATOMS: atom_id res chain seq x y z
N MET A 1 -7.60 10.81 15.38
CA MET A 1 -8.03 10.08 14.16
C MET A 1 -7.00 10.32 13.08
N SER A 2 -6.45 9.26 12.52
CA SER A 2 -5.55 9.40 11.37
C SER A 2 -6.40 9.78 10.15
N SER A 3 -6.20 10.98 9.61
CA SER A 3 -6.79 11.34 8.33
C SER A 3 -5.82 10.89 7.23
N VAL A 4 -6.28 10.01 6.36
CA VAL A 4 -5.55 9.57 5.18
C VAL A 4 -5.92 10.47 4.01
N PHE A 5 -4.97 10.78 3.15
CA PHE A 5 -5.17 11.61 1.95
C PHE A 5 -4.49 10.93 0.75
N LEU A 6 -5.06 9.84 0.27
CA LEU A 6 -4.44 9.01 -0.78
C LEU A 6 -5.33 8.74 -1.99
N SER A 7 -6.64 8.62 -1.79
CA SER A 7 -7.58 8.23 -2.86
C SER A 7 -8.20 9.39 -3.61
N GLY A 8 -8.19 10.59 -3.03
CA GLY A 8 -8.95 11.74 -3.53
C GLY A 8 -10.46 11.67 -3.26
N ASP A 9 -10.90 10.65 -2.54
CA ASP A 9 -12.29 10.44 -2.11
C ASP A 9 -12.32 10.29 -0.58
N PRO A 10 -13.01 11.18 0.15
CA PRO A 10 -13.07 11.13 1.62
C PRO A 10 -13.60 9.81 2.19
N GLN A 11 -14.53 9.14 1.51
CA GLN A 11 -15.09 7.87 1.98
C GLN A 11 -14.06 6.73 1.80
N ALA A 12 -13.38 6.70 0.66
CA ALA A 12 -12.31 5.74 0.43
C ALA A 12 -11.13 5.97 1.39
N ASP A 13 -10.76 7.22 1.64
CA ASP A 13 -9.71 7.57 2.61
C ASP A 13 -10.09 7.19 4.05
N ALA A 14 -11.36 7.33 4.44
CA ALA A 14 -11.86 6.86 5.74
C ALA A 14 -11.70 5.33 5.88
N LEU A 15 -12.02 4.56 4.85
CA LEU A 15 -11.82 3.11 4.85
C LEU A 15 -10.34 2.76 5.04
N LEU A 16 -9.43 3.43 4.31
CA LEU A 16 -7.98 3.20 4.45
C LEU A 16 -7.47 3.53 5.86
N ALA A 17 -8.05 4.55 6.50
CA ALA A 17 -7.68 4.94 7.86
C ALA A 17 -8.13 3.92 8.91
N GLU A 18 -9.21 3.20 8.68
CA GLU A 18 -9.83 2.27 9.63
C GLU A 18 -9.44 0.82 9.38
N ASP A 19 -9.33 0.40 8.12
CA ASP A 19 -9.10 -0.98 7.70
C ASP A 19 -7.66 -1.19 7.20
N ARG A 20 -6.86 -1.96 7.93
CA ARG A 20 -5.46 -2.26 7.59
C ARG A 20 -5.32 -3.18 6.38
N PHE A 21 -6.31 -4.03 6.14
CA PHE A 21 -6.32 -4.85 4.92
C PHE A 21 -6.60 -3.98 3.69
N ALA A 22 -7.54 -3.04 3.78
CA ALA A 22 -7.76 -2.04 2.73
C ALA A 22 -6.49 -1.24 2.42
N LEU A 23 -5.75 -0.82 3.46
CA LEU A 23 -4.49 -0.09 3.29
C LEU A 23 -3.43 -0.93 2.56
N LEU A 24 -3.29 -2.21 2.92
CA LEU A 24 -2.37 -3.15 2.26
C LEU A 24 -2.77 -3.39 0.79
N ILE A 25 -4.05 -3.55 0.50
CA ILE A 25 -4.56 -3.68 -0.87
C ILE A 25 -4.24 -2.43 -1.69
N GLY A 26 -4.53 -1.24 -1.18
CA GLY A 26 -4.20 0.02 -1.85
C GLY A 26 -2.72 0.13 -2.19
N MET A 27 -1.86 -0.22 -1.25
CA MET A 27 -0.41 -0.24 -1.46
C MET A 27 0.01 -1.26 -2.52
N LEU A 28 -0.56 -2.46 -2.52
CA LEU A 28 -0.31 -3.48 -3.53
C LEU A 28 -0.72 -3.00 -4.93
N LEU A 29 -1.86 -2.31 -5.04
CA LEU A 29 -2.39 -1.80 -6.31
C LEU A 29 -1.62 -0.58 -6.84
N ASP A 30 -0.81 0.08 -5.99
CA ASP A 30 -0.06 1.28 -6.37
C ASP A 30 1.14 0.95 -7.27
N GLN A 31 0.81 0.53 -8.48
CA GLN A 31 1.77 0.24 -9.54
C GLN A 31 1.14 0.45 -10.91
N GLN A 32 1.81 1.21 -11.78
CA GLN A 32 1.38 1.51 -13.15
C GLN A 32 0.00 2.18 -13.28
N VAL A 33 -0.47 2.77 -12.20
CA VAL A 33 -1.69 3.59 -12.12
C VAL A 33 -1.39 4.82 -11.25
N THR A 34 -2.31 5.76 -11.20
CA THR A 34 -2.18 6.89 -10.28
C THR A 34 -2.39 6.43 -8.83
N MET A 35 -1.80 7.15 -7.89
CA MET A 35 -1.99 6.90 -6.45
C MET A 35 -3.48 6.87 -6.09
N GLU A 36 -4.22 7.86 -6.56
CA GLU A 36 -5.65 8.00 -6.29
C GLU A 36 -6.44 6.78 -6.78
N SER A 37 -6.14 6.31 -8.00
CA SER A 37 -6.79 5.11 -8.56
C SER A 37 -6.48 3.86 -7.74
N ALA A 38 -5.22 3.67 -7.34
CA ALA A 38 -4.81 2.52 -6.54
C ALA A 38 -5.51 2.51 -5.17
N PHE A 39 -5.49 3.63 -4.45
CA PHE A 39 -6.05 3.73 -3.10
C PHE A 39 -7.57 3.89 -3.06
N ALA A 40 -8.23 4.20 -4.17
CA ALA A 40 -9.69 4.08 -4.32
C ALA A 40 -10.14 2.62 -4.57
N GLY A 41 -9.24 1.75 -4.98
CA GLY A 41 -9.54 0.35 -5.31
C GLY A 41 -10.19 -0.44 -4.17
N PRO A 42 -9.67 -0.39 -2.94
CA PRO A 42 -10.27 -1.10 -1.81
C PRO A 42 -11.74 -0.73 -1.54
N ALA A 43 -12.11 0.54 -1.66
CA ALA A 43 -13.49 0.98 -1.50
C ALA A 43 -14.42 0.39 -2.57
N LYS A 44 -13.97 0.32 -3.82
CA LYS A 44 -14.73 -0.34 -4.91
C LYS A 44 -14.94 -1.82 -4.61
N LEU A 45 -13.92 -2.52 -4.13
CA LEU A 45 -14.04 -3.92 -3.73
C LEU A 45 -15.00 -4.09 -2.55
N ALA A 46 -14.89 -3.26 -1.52
CA ALA A 46 -15.78 -3.30 -0.35
C ALA A 46 -17.25 -3.09 -0.76
N GLU A 47 -17.53 -2.15 -1.67
CA GLU A 47 -18.87 -1.90 -2.19
C GLU A 47 -19.43 -3.13 -2.92
N ARG A 48 -18.62 -3.79 -3.75
CA ARG A 48 -19.05 -4.94 -4.56
C ARG A 48 -19.18 -6.24 -3.78
N LEU A 49 -18.33 -6.44 -2.78
CA LEU A 49 -18.31 -7.64 -1.94
C LEU A 49 -19.13 -7.47 -0.65
N GLY A 50 -19.59 -6.25 -0.34
CA GLY A 50 -20.27 -5.90 0.92
C GLY A 50 -19.32 -5.58 2.06
N ARG A 51 -18.12 -6.16 2.07
CA ARG A 51 -17.03 -5.87 3.02
C ARG A 51 -15.70 -6.40 2.50
N LEU A 52 -14.60 -5.98 3.13
CA LEU A 52 -13.28 -6.57 2.90
C LEU A 52 -12.97 -7.53 4.06
N ASP A 53 -13.12 -8.81 3.83
CA ASP A 53 -12.77 -9.85 4.78
C ASP A 53 -11.59 -10.67 4.25
N VAL A 54 -10.52 -10.75 5.06
CA VAL A 54 -9.27 -11.42 4.65
C VAL A 54 -9.51 -12.89 4.35
N ASN A 55 -10.25 -13.59 5.21
CA ASN A 55 -10.52 -15.02 5.06
C ASN A 55 -11.44 -15.28 3.86
N GLU A 56 -12.52 -14.51 3.73
CA GLU A 56 -13.45 -14.64 2.61
C GLU A 56 -12.75 -14.40 1.27
N ILE A 57 -11.90 -13.38 1.16
CA ILE A 57 -11.16 -13.10 -0.07
C ILE A 57 -10.12 -14.18 -0.36
N ALA A 58 -9.43 -14.70 0.66
CA ALA A 58 -8.47 -15.79 0.50
C ALA A 58 -9.11 -17.07 -0.05
N GLU A 59 -10.34 -17.38 0.36
CA GLU A 59 -11.06 -18.59 0.00
C GLU A 59 -11.99 -18.44 -1.20
N MET A 60 -12.28 -17.20 -1.63
CA MET A 60 -13.21 -16.91 -2.72
C MET A 60 -12.75 -17.59 -4.02
N ASN A 61 -13.73 -18.10 -4.80
CA ASN A 61 -13.44 -18.60 -6.14
C ASN A 61 -12.70 -17.51 -6.96
N PRO A 62 -11.55 -17.81 -7.58
CA PRO A 62 -10.78 -16.82 -8.32
C PRO A 62 -11.52 -16.14 -9.46
N ASP A 63 -12.44 -16.85 -10.15
CA ASP A 63 -13.22 -16.25 -11.24
C ASP A 63 -14.27 -15.29 -10.69
N ASP A 64 -14.94 -15.61 -9.59
CA ASP A 64 -15.90 -14.74 -8.92
C ASP A 64 -15.21 -13.47 -8.38
N PHE A 65 -14.01 -13.62 -7.80
CA PHE A 65 -13.23 -12.48 -7.34
C PHE A 65 -12.75 -11.60 -8.50
N LEU A 66 -12.30 -12.22 -9.60
CA LEU A 66 -11.93 -11.51 -10.82
C LEU A 66 -13.12 -10.73 -11.39
N ASP A 67 -14.31 -11.31 -11.43
CA ASP A 67 -15.52 -10.62 -11.91
C ASP A 67 -15.83 -9.37 -11.09
N ALA A 68 -15.76 -9.45 -9.76
CA ALA A 68 -15.92 -8.29 -8.89
C ALA A 68 -14.81 -7.25 -9.11
N PHE A 69 -13.58 -7.68 -9.35
CA PHE A 69 -12.42 -6.83 -9.56
C PHE A 69 -12.45 -6.12 -10.93
N ALA A 70 -12.86 -6.83 -11.97
CA ALA A 70 -12.88 -6.36 -13.35
C ALA A 70 -14.17 -5.60 -13.73
N ALA A 71 -15.24 -5.69 -12.93
CA ALA A 71 -16.49 -4.97 -13.18
C ALA A 71 -16.23 -3.49 -13.39
N SER A 72 -16.91 -2.87 -14.37
CA SER A 72 -16.68 -1.48 -14.74
C SER A 72 -17.26 -0.50 -13.69
N PRO A 73 -16.51 0.53 -13.28
CA PRO A 73 -15.10 0.78 -13.58
C PRO A 73 -14.18 -0.21 -12.83
N ALA A 74 -13.25 -0.84 -13.56
CA ALA A 74 -12.37 -1.84 -12.97
C ALA A 74 -11.54 -1.28 -11.81
N VAL A 75 -11.22 -2.14 -10.84
CA VAL A 75 -10.40 -1.78 -9.67
C VAL A 75 -8.98 -1.38 -10.09
N HIS A 76 -8.46 -2.03 -11.14
CA HIS A 76 -7.13 -1.75 -11.67
C HIS A 76 -7.11 -1.98 -13.20
N ARG A 77 -6.20 -1.29 -13.91
CA ARG A 77 -6.03 -1.47 -15.37
C ARG A 77 -5.57 -2.87 -15.78
N PHE A 78 -4.98 -3.62 -14.85
CA PHE A 78 -4.57 -5.03 -15.01
C PHE A 78 -5.36 -5.93 -14.07
N PRO A 79 -6.68 -6.10 -14.27
CA PRO A 79 -7.53 -6.71 -13.27
C PRO A 79 -7.17 -8.17 -12.98
N LYS A 80 -6.85 -8.96 -13.99
CA LYS A 80 -6.53 -10.39 -13.82
C LYS A 80 -5.31 -10.61 -12.93
N SER A 81 -4.21 -9.90 -13.18
CA SER A 81 -2.99 -10.06 -12.39
C SER A 81 -3.11 -9.48 -10.99
N MET A 82 -3.80 -8.33 -10.85
CA MET A 82 -3.96 -7.68 -9.54
C MET A 82 -4.96 -8.43 -8.65
N ALA A 83 -6.07 -8.93 -9.19
CA ALA A 83 -6.99 -9.77 -8.44
C ALA A 83 -6.28 -11.01 -7.86
N ALA A 84 -5.49 -11.71 -8.68
CA ALA A 84 -4.71 -12.85 -8.22
C ALA A 84 -3.71 -12.48 -7.11
N ARG A 85 -3.05 -11.32 -7.21
CA ARG A 85 -2.13 -10.84 -6.18
C ARG A 85 -2.83 -10.46 -4.88
N VAL A 86 -4.01 -9.85 -4.95
CA VAL A 86 -4.81 -9.53 -3.75
C VAL A 86 -5.23 -10.79 -3.03
N GLN A 87 -5.67 -11.83 -3.74
CA GLN A 87 -5.99 -13.12 -3.13
C GLN A 87 -4.78 -13.81 -2.51
N LYS A 88 -3.61 -13.75 -3.15
CA LYS A 88 -2.36 -14.26 -2.57
C LYS A 88 -1.95 -13.49 -1.31
N LEU A 89 -2.14 -12.16 -1.30
CA LEU A 89 -1.92 -11.34 -0.12
C LEU A 89 -2.84 -11.77 1.03
N ALA A 90 -4.13 -11.94 0.75
CA ALA A 90 -5.10 -12.42 1.74
C ALA A 90 -4.70 -13.80 2.29
N ALA A 91 -4.35 -14.74 1.42
CA ALA A 91 -3.91 -16.08 1.83
C ALA A 91 -2.65 -16.03 2.71
N ALA A 92 -1.66 -15.20 2.38
CA ALA A 92 -0.45 -15.02 3.20
C ALA A 92 -0.79 -14.46 4.59
N ILE A 93 -1.75 -13.53 4.69
CA ILE A 93 -2.19 -12.98 5.97
C ILE A 93 -2.94 -14.05 6.80
N VAL A 94 -3.76 -14.87 6.14
CA VAL A 94 -4.43 -16.00 6.83
C VAL A 94 -3.40 -17.00 7.36
N ASP A 95 -2.48 -17.43 6.52
CA ASP A 95 -1.51 -18.51 6.84
C ASP A 95 -0.50 -18.08 7.91
N ASP A 96 0.04 -16.86 7.81
CA ASP A 96 1.15 -16.42 8.66
C ASP A 96 0.69 -15.56 9.85
N TYR A 97 -0.50 -14.95 9.76
CA TYR A 97 -0.98 -13.96 10.74
C TYR A 97 -2.43 -14.20 11.21
N ASP A 98 -2.95 -15.41 11.05
CA ASP A 98 -4.30 -15.79 11.50
C ASP A 98 -5.41 -14.86 10.96
N GLY A 99 -5.24 -14.34 9.76
CA GLY A 99 -6.18 -13.41 9.13
C GLY A 99 -6.17 -11.99 9.71
N GLN A 100 -5.16 -11.64 10.50
CA GLN A 100 -5.02 -10.33 11.17
C GLN A 100 -3.93 -9.49 10.51
N PRO A 101 -4.27 -8.51 9.65
CA PRO A 101 -3.26 -7.70 8.94
C PRO A 101 -2.30 -6.95 9.88
N GLU A 102 -2.81 -6.40 10.99
CA GLU A 102 -2.01 -5.66 11.96
C GLU A 102 -0.93 -6.52 12.62
N ALA A 103 -1.14 -7.83 12.72
CA ALA A 103 -0.17 -8.74 13.31
C ALA A 103 1.18 -8.73 12.58
N ILE A 104 1.20 -8.31 11.31
CA ILE A 104 2.45 -8.16 10.55
C ILE A 104 3.42 -7.23 11.28
N TRP A 105 2.94 -6.15 11.86
CA TRP A 105 3.78 -5.15 12.53
C TRP A 105 3.55 -5.01 14.03
N THR A 106 2.69 -5.82 14.63
CA THR A 106 2.41 -5.77 16.07
C THR A 106 2.74 -7.05 16.83
N ARG A 107 2.67 -8.23 16.16
CA ARG A 107 2.90 -9.51 16.83
C ARG A 107 4.32 -9.60 17.38
N ASP A 108 4.43 -9.90 18.69
CA ASP A 108 5.70 -10.06 19.41
C ASP A 108 6.55 -8.78 19.45
N ASP A 109 5.93 -7.61 19.43
CA ASP A 109 6.58 -6.29 19.52
C ASP A 109 7.84 -6.18 18.65
N PRO A 110 7.71 -6.30 17.32
CA PRO A 110 8.87 -6.42 16.43
C PRO A 110 9.61 -5.09 16.28
N SER A 111 10.92 -5.15 16.08
CA SER A 111 11.71 -3.99 15.66
C SER A 111 11.30 -3.52 14.25
N GLY A 112 11.66 -2.30 13.88
CA GLY A 112 11.44 -1.78 12.52
C GLY A 112 12.09 -2.65 11.44
N ALA A 113 13.27 -3.20 11.70
CA ALA A 113 13.95 -4.12 10.80
C ALA A 113 13.17 -5.43 10.61
N GLU A 114 12.59 -5.98 11.68
CA GLU A 114 11.76 -7.17 11.59
C GLU A 114 10.42 -6.88 10.87
N VAL A 115 9.79 -5.73 11.13
CA VAL A 115 8.60 -5.31 10.38
C VAL A 115 8.91 -5.21 8.89
N LEU A 116 10.02 -4.58 8.51
CA LEU A 116 10.45 -4.50 7.12
C LEU A 116 10.61 -5.89 6.49
N LYS A 117 11.25 -6.81 7.20
CA LYS A 117 11.44 -8.19 6.75
C LYS A 117 10.11 -8.91 6.53
N ARG A 118 9.15 -8.74 7.44
CA ARG A 118 7.79 -9.31 7.30
C ARG A 118 7.03 -8.71 6.11
N LEU A 119 7.09 -7.40 5.94
CA LEU A 119 6.47 -6.72 4.78
C LEU A 119 7.05 -7.21 3.46
N LYS A 120 8.37 -7.40 3.37
CA LYS A 120 9.04 -7.89 2.15
C LYS A 120 8.66 -9.31 1.76
N LYS A 121 8.14 -10.11 2.68
CA LYS A 121 7.63 -11.46 2.40
C LYS A 121 6.22 -11.46 1.82
N LEU A 122 5.48 -10.36 1.95
CA LEU A 122 4.12 -10.28 1.41
C LEU A 122 4.13 -10.30 -0.12
N PRO A 123 3.18 -11.01 -0.75
CA PRO A 123 3.02 -11.00 -2.20
C PRO A 123 2.89 -9.57 -2.75
N GLY A 124 3.70 -9.21 -3.73
CA GLY A 124 3.68 -7.89 -4.34
C GLY A 124 4.43 -6.77 -3.61
N PHE A 125 5.06 -7.08 -2.47
CA PHE A 125 5.85 -6.13 -1.69
C PHE A 125 7.35 -6.35 -1.89
N GLY A 126 7.95 -5.65 -2.86
CA GLY A 126 9.41 -5.57 -3.00
C GLY A 126 10.04 -4.66 -1.94
N ASP A 127 11.37 -4.53 -1.98
CA ASP A 127 12.13 -3.73 -1.00
C ASP A 127 11.64 -2.27 -0.90
N GLN A 128 11.48 -1.59 -2.04
CA GLN A 128 11.04 -0.20 -2.06
C GLN A 128 9.62 -0.03 -1.51
N LYS A 129 8.68 -0.85 -1.96
CA LYS A 129 7.28 -0.81 -1.49
C LYS A 129 7.16 -1.11 0.00
N ALA A 130 7.90 -2.08 0.50
CA ALA A 130 7.94 -2.41 1.92
C ALA A 130 8.50 -1.26 2.77
N LYS A 131 9.55 -0.59 2.32
CA LYS A 131 10.12 0.59 2.99
C LYS A 131 9.14 1.77 3.01
N ILE A 132 8.47 2.04 1.90
CA ILE A 132 7.45 3.10 1.82
C ILE A 132 6.28 2.78 2.76
N PHE A 133 5.80 1.54 2.79
CA PHE A 133 4.71 1.14 3.67
C PHE A 133 5.11 1.22 5.15
N LEU A 134 6.32 0.81 5.50
CA LEU A 134 6.86 0.98 6.85
C LEU A 134 6.91 2.46 7.25
N ALA A 135 7.37 3.34 6.36
CA ALA A 135 7.37 4.78 6.57
C ALA A 135 5.94 5.33 6.76
N LEU A 136 4.97 4.86 5.97
CA LEU A 136 3.57 5.23 6.11
C LEU A 136 3.02 4.86 7.49
N LEU A 137 3.27 3.63 7.93
CA LEU A 137 2.86 3.17 9.26
C LEU A 137 3.46 4.02 10.38
N GLY A 138 4.75 4.34 10.30
CA GLY A 138 5.45 5.15 11.30
C GLY A 138 5.02 6.62 11.32
N LYS A 139 4.84 7.22 10.13
CA LYS A 139 4.52 8.65 10.01
C LYS A 139 3.05 8.97 10.24
N GLN A 140 2.14 8.10 9.81
CA GLN A 140 0.71 8.40 9.78
C GLN A 140 -0.17 7.45 10.63
N PHE A 141 0.31 6.26 10.96
CA PHE A 141 -0.46 5.25 11.68
C PHE A 141 0.07 4.93 13.08
N GLY A 142 1.01 5.73 13.58
CA GLY A 142 1.48 5.66 14.96
C GLY A 142 2.31 4.43 15.32
N LEU A 143 2.91 3.74 14.33
CA LEU A 143 3.83 2.64 14.59
C LEU A 143 5.03 3.12 15.41
N LYS A 144 5.31 2.44 16.53
CA LYS A 144 6.39 2.76 17.46
C LYS A 144 7.53 1.72 17.47
N ALA A 145 7.57 0.84 16.46
CA ALA A 145 8.62 -0.17 16.34
C ALA A 145 10.01 0.48 16.37
N GLU A 146 10.89 0.00 17.25
CA GLU A 146 12.24 0.55 17.39
C GLU A 146 13.00 0.48 16.07
N GLY A 147 13.63 1.59 15.66
CA GLY A 147 14.43 1.67 14.44
C GLY A 147 13.65 1.65 13.13
N TRP A 148 12.34 1.91 13.16
CA TRP A 148 11.54 1.90 11.93
C TRP A 148 11.98 2.95 10.91
N ARG A 149 12.46 4.12 11.36
CA ARG A 149 12.93 5.20 10.46
C ARG A 149 14.16 4.75 9.68
N GLU A 150 15.12 4.17 10.37
CA GLU A 150 16.36 3.64 9.79
C GLU A 150 16.06 2.48 8.84
N ALA A 151 15.17 1.56 9.23
CA ALA A 151 14.75 0.45 8.39
C ALA A 151 14.04 0.92 7.11
N ALA A 152 13.24 1.97 7.18
CA ALA A 152 12.57 2.57 6.02
C ALA A 152 13.53 3.37 5.12
N GLY A 153 14.77 3.59 5.53
CA GLY A 153 15.78 4.34 4.78
C GLY A 153 15.35 5.78 4.52
N ASP A 154 15.61 6.28 3.33
CA ASP A 154 15.27 7.65 2.94
C ASP A 154 13.78 7.99 3.09
N TYR A 155 12.89 7.00 3.00
CA TYR A 155 11.44 7.20 3.17
C TYR A 155 11.06 7.46 4.63
N GLY A 156 11.87 7.00 5.58
CA GLY A 156 11.69 7.21 7.00
C GLY A 156 12.14 8.59 7.50
N ALA A 157 12.91 9.34 6.70
CA ALA A 157 13.44 10.64 7.08
C ALA A 157 12.32 11.61 7.45
N GLU A 158 12.53 12.34 8.55
CA GLU A 158 11.61 13.39 8.97
C GLU A 158 11.61 14.55 7.97
N GLY A 159 10.42 15.07 7.68
CA GLY A 159 10.25 16.17 6.71
C GLY A 159 10.50 15.78 5.26
N SER A 160 10.73 14.51 4.94
CA SER A 160 10.89 14.09 3.54
C SER A 160 9.59 14.29 2.72
N ARG A 161 9.73 14.40 1.41
CA ARG A 161 8.62 14.50 0.44
C ARG A 161 8.86 13.56 -0.74
N ARG A 162 9.03 12.25 -0.43
CA ARG A 162 9.51 11.24 -1.39
C ARG A 162 8.45 10.26 -1.85
N SER A 163 7.46 10.00 -1.02
CA SER A 163 6.50 8.91 -1.26
C SER A 163 5.12 9.22 -0.69
N ILE A 164 4.20 8.29 -0.88
CA ILE A 164 2.84 8.36 -0.33
C ILE A 164 2.84 8.45 1.21
N ALA A 165 3.90 8.01 1.88
CA ALA A 165 4.07 8.15 3.32
C ALA A 165 4.11 9.62 3.79
N ASP A 166 4.42 10.53 2.88
CA ASP A 166 4.55 11.97 3.12
C ASP A 166 3.33 12.78 2.65
N VAL A 167 2.32 12.11 2.10
CA VAL A 167 1.11 12.76 1.55
C VAL A 167 0.03 12.83 2.62
N VAL A 168 -0.28 14.04 3.08
CA VAL A 168 -1.31 14.32 4.09
C VAL A 168 -2.34 15.36 3.66
N ASP A 169 -2.06 16.06 2.56
CA ASP A 169 -2.90 17.09 1.95
C ASP A 169 -2.48 17.36 0.49
N ASP A 170 -3.20 18.26 -0.18
CA ASP A 170 -2.90 18.65 -1.56
C ASP A 170 -1.49 19.26 -1.71
N PHE A 171 -1.03 20.02 -0.73
CA PHE A 171 0.27 20.66 -0.78
C PHE A 171 1.39 19.61 -0.77
N THR A 172 1.38 18.70 0.18
CA THR A 172 2.36 17.62 0.29
C THR A 172 2.28 16.65 -0.89
N LEU A 173 1.09 16.43 -1.45
CA LEU A 173 0.93 15.66 -2.68
C LEU A 173 1.68 16.29 -3.86
N GLN A 174 1.58 17.60 -4.03
CA GLN A 174 2.31 18.31 -5.10
C GLN A 174 3.82 18.26 -4.88
N GLU A 175 4.29 18.41 -3.66
CA GLU A 175 5.72 18.28 -3.32
C GLU A 175 6.25 16.87 -3.65
N VAL A 176 5.51 15.82 -3.31
CA VAL A 176 5.89 14.44 -3.63
C VAL A 176 5.90 14.19 -5.14
N ARG A 177 4.91 14.73 -5.87
CA ARG A 177 4.85 14.64 -7.34
C ARG A 177 6.05 15.34 -8.00
N GLU A 178 6.41 16.52 -7.54
CA GLU A 178 7.56 17.25 -8.06
C GLU A 178 8.86 16.49 -7.77
N PHE A 179 9.03 15.98 -6.57
CA PHE A 179 10.19 15.15 -6.23
C PHE A 179 10.31 13.92 -7.16
N LYS A 180 9.20 13.17 -7.37
CA LYS A 180 9.20 12.01 -8.27
C LYS A 180 9.52 12.39 -9.71
N LYS A 181 9.05 13.54 -10.19
CA LYS A 181 9.37 14.06 -11.52
C LYS A 181 10.86 14.37 -11.67
N GLN A 182 11.45 15.03 -10.68
CA GLN A 182 12.88 15.33 -10.65
C GLN A 182 13.73 14.05 -10.62
N GLN A 183 13.35 13.05 -9.84
CA GLN A 183 14.02 11.75 -9.77
C GLN A 183 13.99 11.01 -11.13
N LYS A 184 12.85 11.02 -11.80
CA LYS A 184 12.74 10.43 -13.15
C LYS A 184 13.62 11.16 -14.17
N ALA A 185 13.65 12.48 -14.13
CA ALA A 185 14.50 13.29 -15.02
C ALA A 185 15.99 13.02 -14.78
N ALA A 186 16.42 12.95 -13.52
CA ALA A 186 17.80 12.63 -13.13
C ALA A 186 18.19 11.21 -13.58
N ALA A 187 17.33 10.22 -13.40
CA ALA A 187 17.57 8.85 -13.85
C ALA A 187 17.68 8.75 -15.37
N LYS A 188 16.85 9.49 -16.10
CA LYS A 188 16.92 9.57 -17.57
C LYS A 188 18.21 10.21 -18.05
N ALA A 189 18.64 11.33 -17.44
CA ALA A 189 19.89 12.00 -17.75
C ALA A 189 21.10 11.11 -17.47
N ALA A 190 21.14 10.40 -16.35
CA ALA A 190 22.20 9.46 -16.00
C ALA A 190 22.32 8.29 -16.99
N LYS A 191 21.20 7.78 -17.52
CA LYS A 191 21.19 6.76 -18.58
C LYS A 191 21.71 7.30 -19.92
N ALA A 192 21.37 8.53 -20.28
CA ALA A 192 21.84 9.16 -21.52
C ALA A 192 23.35 9.43 -21.47
N ALA A 193 23.91 9.78 -20.31
CA ALA A 193 25.36 10.03 -20.15
C ALA A 193 26.22 8.75 -20.19
N LYS A 194 25.62 7.56 -20.10
CA LYS A 194 26.31 6.26 -20.19
C LYS A 194 26.31 5.64 -21.57
N LYS A 195 25.69 6.29 -22.57
CA LYS A 195 25.70 5.91 -23.98
C LYS A 195 26.73 6.75 -24.76
#